data_604e2a8df95242070cf7bacf54d6f294
#
_entry.id   604e2a8df95242070cf7bacf54d6f294
#
_cell.length_a   1.000
_cell.length_b   1.000
_cell.length_c   1.000
_cell.angle_alpha   90.00
_cell.angle_beta   90.00
_cell.angle_gamma   90.00
#
_symmetry.space_group_name_H-M   'P 1'
#
loop_
_entity.id
_entity.type
_entity.pdbx_description
1 polymer ?
#
loop_
_entity_poly.entity_id
_entity_poly.type
_entity_poly.pdbx_seq_one_letter_code
_entity_poly.pdbx_strand_id
1 'polypeptide(L)'
;MTATAPASPKVGTDKTDDPRNPARRLGLLFDEGSLELITPEDDSGMLAGIGRIDGAATVAFCSDATIQGGAMGEAGCRVILDAYERALAEGCPVVGLWHSGGARLREGVVSLHAVGEVFAIMTRASGKVPQISVVLGPAAGGAAYGPALTDVVILGPEGRVFVTGPDVVRSVTGEDVDALRLGGPEPHGRRSGVVHVVAETQDGAYAEARRLAALLGDQRAIGDVPDVDLSAYLPDSAKRAYDVHPIVEHLLDEGSALELHPKWAPNVTTTLGRLGGRTVGVIANNPLRLGGCLDSASAEKAARFVRMCDAFGVPMVVVVDVPGYLPGVGQEWDGVVRRGAKLLHAFAEATVPRVTLVTRKAYGGAYIAMNSRALGATRVF
;
A
#
# COMPACT_ATOMS: atom_id res chain seq x y z
N MET A 1 -0.17 -61.02 21.95
CA MET A 1 -0.63 -59.95 22.88
C MET A 1 0.35 -58.80 22.72
N THR A 2 0.03 -57.88 21.82
CA THR A 2 0.81 -56.64 21.58
C THR A 2 0.02 -55.50 22.22
N ALA A 3 0.59 -54.94 23.32
CA ALA A 3 0.01 -53.81 24.03
C ALA A 3 0.18 -52.54 23.18
N THR A 4 -0.92 -51.92 22.77
CA THR A 4 -0.97 -50.59 22.21
C THR A 4 -0.79 -49.53 23.32
N ALA A 5 0.25 -48.70 23.17
CA ALA A 5 0.47 -47.60 24.07
C ALA A 5 -0.66 -46.53 23.90
N PRO A 6 -1.11 -45.87 24.98
CA PRO A 6 -2.15 -44.86 24.89
C PRO A 6 -1.60 -43.60 24.19
N ALA A 7 -2.35 -43.08 23.22
CA ALA A 7 -2.07 -41.81 22.58
C ALA A 7 -2.15 -40.68 23.62
N SER A 8 -1.09 -39.88 23.75
CA SER A 8 -1.07 -38.67 24.57
C SER A 8 -2.17 -37.70 24.13
N PRO A 9 -2.90 -37.07 25.06
CA PRO A 9 -3.92 -36.08 24.71
C PRO A 9 -3.23 -34.87 24.07
N LYS A 10 -3.68 -34.51 22.86
CA LYS A 10 -3.33 -33.22 22.24
C LYS A 10 -3.85 -32.15 23.19
N VAL A 11 -2.94 -31.42 23.84
CA VAL A 11 -3.27 -30.18 24.56
C VAL A 11 -3.89 -29.25 23.53
N GLY A 12 -5.19 -29.02 23.60
CA GLY A 12 -5.88 -28.00 22.86
C GLY A 12 -5.32 -26.63 23.28
N THR A 13 -4.51 -26.02 22.45
CA THR A 13 -4.18 -24.60 22.61
C THR A 13 -5.48 -23.82 22.57
N ASP A 14 -5.70 -22.99 23.57
CA ASP A 14 -6.86 -22.08 23.62
C ASP A 14 -6.83 -21.27 22.31
N LYS A 15 -7.93 -21.23 21.57
CA LYS A 15 -8.01 -20.52 20.28
C LYS A 15 -7.65 -19.04 20.42
N THR A 16 -7.77 -18.48 21.62
CA THR A 16 -7.43 -17.08 21.94
C THR A 16 -5.93 -16.82 21.94
N ASP A 17 -5.09 -17.82 22.19
CA ASP A 17 -3.63 -17.68 22.24
C ASP A 17 -2.94 -17.79 20.87
N ASP A 18 -3.65 -18.22 19.82
CA ASP A 18 -3.09 -18.31 18.48
C ASP A 18 -2.76 -16.90 17.93
N PRO A 19 -1.52 -16.63 17.50
CA PRO A 19 -1.14 -15.32 16.93
C PRO A 19 -1.90 -14.99 15.64
N ARG A 20 -2.61 -15.96 15.06
CA ARG A 20 -3.45 -15.77 13.87
C ARG A 20 -4.91 -15.47 14.22
N ASN A 21 -5.27 -15.50 15.50
CA ASN A 21 -6.62 -15.17 15.96
C ASN A 21 -7.00 -13.73 15.53
N PRO A 22 -8.16 -13.51 14.89
CA PRO A 22 -8.54 -12.20 14.34
C PRO A 22 -8.78 -11.15 15.42
N ALA A 23 -9.36 -11.50 16.59
CA ALA A 23 -9.59 -10.55 17.67
C ALA A 23 -8.25 -10.04 18.24
N ARG A 24 -7.27 -10.95 18.44
CA ARG A 24 -5.92 -10.57 18.84
C ARG A 24 -5.25 -9.64 17.81
N ARG A 25 -5.34 -9.98 16.53
CA ARG A 25 -4.76 -9.17 15.44
C ARG A 25 -5.39 -7.78 15.35
N LEU A 26 -6.72 -7.69 15.48
CA LEU A 26 -7.41 -6.40 15.53
C LEU A 26 -7.00 -5.60 16.78
N GLY A 27 -6.87 -6.24 17.93
CA GLY A 27 -6.39 -5.59 19.17
C GLY A 27 -4.98 -5.00 19.07
N LEU A 28 -4.08 -5.59 18.25
CA LEU A 28 -2.74 -5.04 17.98
C LEU A 28 -2.75 -3.83 17.03
N LEU A 29 -3.80 -3.69 16.23
CA LEU A 29 -3.93 -2.60 15.27
C LEU A 29 -4.46 -1.31 15.93
N PHE A 30 -5.42 -1.42 16.84
CA PHE A 30 -6.11 -0.30 17.45
C PHE A 30 -5.45 0.21 18.74
N ASP A 31 -5.82 1.42 19.15
CA ASP A 31 -5.48 1.96 20.46
C ASP A 31 -6.11 1.10 21.55
N GLU A 32 -5.40 0.92 22.66
CA GLU A 32 -5.84 0.05 23.75
C GLU A 32 -7.26 0.39 24.22
N GLY A 33 -8.11 -0.63 24.30
CA GLY A 33 -9.50 -0.50 24.77
C GLY A 33 -10.45 0.22 23.80
N SER A 34 -10.01 0.58 22.58
CA SER A 34 -10.87 1.30 21.63
C SER A 34 -11.62 0.40 20.65
N LEU A 35 -11.25 -0.88 20.54
CA LEU A 35 -11.88 -1.82 19.60
C LEU A 35 -13.31 -2.16 20.01
N GLU A 36 -14.25 -1.91 19.12
CA GLU A 36 -15.63 -2.36 19.18
C GLU A 36 -15.90 -3.27 17.96
N LEU A 37 -16.44 -4.47 18.20
CA LEU A 37 -16.77 -5.39 17.11
C LEU A 37 -18.00 -4.90 16.33
N ILE A 38 -17.90 -4.88 15.00
CA ILE A 38 -19.03 -4.61 14.09
C ILE A 38 -19.87 -5.89 13.91
N THR A 39 -19.18 -7.03 13.86
CA THR A 39 -19.80 -8.35 13.70
C THR A 39 -19.41 -9.25 14.86
N PRO A 40 -20.30 -10.17 15.30
CA PRO A 40 -19.95 -11.13 16.33
C PRO A 40 -18.83 -12.07 15.87
N GLU A 41 -18.09 -12.63 16.81
CA GLU A 41 -17.20 -13.75 16.54
C GLU A 41 -18.03 -15.00 16.22
N ASP A 42 -17.78 -15.56 15.02
CA ASP A 42 -18.48 -16.75 14.53
C ASP A 42 -17.54 -17.63 13.66
N ASP A 43 -18.09 -18.64 13.02
CA ASP A 43 -17.34 -19.54 12.12
C ASP A 43 -17.28 -19.00 10.66
N SER A 44 -17.58 -17.73 10.42
CA SER A 44 -17.52 -17.11 9.08
C SER A 44 -16.11 -17.13 8.48
N GLY A 45 -15.09 -17.09 9.35
CA GLY A 45 -13.68 -16.99 8.98
C GLY A 45 -13.21 -15.55 8.79
N MET A 46 -14.00 -14.57 9.22
CA MET A 46 -13.69 -13.14 9.24
C MET A 46 -14.20 -12.49 10.52
N LEU A 47 -13.52 -11.42 10.94
CA LEU A 47 -13.96 -10.57 12.03
C LEU A 47 -13.78 -9.12 11.63
N ALA A 48 -14.71 -8.24 11.97
CA ALA A 48 -14.62 -6.81 11.70
C ALA A 48 -14.89 -6.00 12.99
N GLY A 49 -14.20 -4.86 13.08
CA GLY A 49 -14.34 -3.93 14.17
C GLY A 49 -14.07 -2.50 13.75
N ILE A 50 -14.53 -1.57 14.58
CA ILE A 50 -14.18 -0.17 14.54
C ILE A 50 -13.42 0.18 15.81
N GLY A 51 -12.45 1.08 15.69
CA GLY A 51 -11.64 1.53 16.83
C GLY A 51 -10.94 2.84 16.50
N ARG A 52 -9.94 3.18 17.30
CA ARG A 52 -9.13 4.37 17.09
C ARG A 52 -7.69 3.99 16.76
N ILE A 53 -7.08 4.77 15.90
CA ILE A 53 -5.64 4.76 15.65
C ILE A 53 -5.16 6.19 15.86
N ASP A 54 -4.28 6.39 16.84
CA ASP A 54 -3.82 7.71 17.28
C ASP A 54 -4.99 8.69 17.53
N GLY A 55 -6.07 8.15 18.11
CA GLY A 55 -7.30 8.86 18.44
C GLY A 55 -8.30 9.02 17.28
N ALA A 56 -7.94 8.76 16.04
CA ALA A 56 -8.83 8.86 14.88
C ALA A 56 -9.59 7.56 14.61
N ALA A 57 -10.87 7.68 14.23
CA ALA A 57 -11.70 6.51 13.90
C ALA A 57 -11.13 5.75 12.70
N THR A 58 -11.11 4.43 12.80
CA THR A 58 -10.68 3.52 11.74
C THR A 58 -11.48 2.23 11.81
N VAL A 59 -11.91 1.71 10.67
CA VAL A 59 -12.53 0.39 10.56
C VAL A 59 -11.47 -0.62 10.14
N ALA A 60 -11.55 -1.85 10.65
CA ALA A 60 -10.71 -2.94 10.17
C ALA A 60 -11.47 -4.25 10.09
N PHE A 61 -11.01 -5.13 9.20
CA PHE A 61 -11.41 -6.53 9.16
C PHE A 61 -10.17 -7.44 9.12
N CYS A 62 -10.33 -8.67 9.62
CA CYS A 62 -9.24 -9.64 9.69
C CYS A 62 -9.71 -11.02 9.29
N SER A 63 -8.96 -11.68 8.40
CA SER A 63 -9.15 -13.10 8.08
C SER A 63 -8.76 -13.97 9.27
N ASP A 64 -9.63 -14.93 9.64
CA ASP A 64 -9.30 -15.98 10.60
C ASP A 64 -8.58 -17.13 9.89
N ALA A 65 -7.26 -17.11 9.92
CA ALA A 65 -6.44 -18.16 9.31
C ALA A 65 -6.54 -19.53 10.03
N THR A 66 -7.15 -19.59 11.22
CA THR A 66 -7.39 -20.84 11.95
C THR A 66 -8.60 -21.59 11.38
N ILE A 67 -9.48 -20.89 10.64
CA ILE A 67 -10.65 -21.46 10.00
C ILE A 67 -10.36 -21.64 8.51
N GLN A 68 -10.17 -22.89 8.06
CA GLN A 68 -9.91 -23.27 6.65
C GLN A 68 -8.80 -22.44 5.96
N GLY A 69 -7.74 -22.07 6.73
CA GLY A 69 -6.65 -21.24 6.23
C GLY A 69 -7.09 -19.82 5.77
N GLY A 70 -8.14 -19.29 6.38
CA GLY A 70 -8.68 -17.96 6.05
C GLY A 70 -9.46 -17.93 4.72
N ALA A 71 -9.90 -19.08 4.20
CA ALA A 71 -10.66 -19.12 2.95
C ALA A 71 -11.97 -18.33 3.07
N MET A 72 -12.26 -17.50 2.07
CA MET A 72 -13.42 -16.61 2.03
C MET A 72 -14.66 -17.35 1.53
N GLY A 73 -15.65 -17.55 2.40
CA GLY A 73 -16.98 -18.00 2.07
C GLY A 73 -17.99 -16.84 2.03
N GLU A 74 -19.25 -17.13 1.71
CA GLU A 74 -20.31 -16.13 1.65
C GLU A 74 -20.43 -15.33 2.97
N ALA A 75 -20.48 -16.03 4.12
CA ALA A 75 -20.59 -15.38 5.43
C ALA A 75 -19.38 -14.46 5.73
N GLY A 76 -18.15 -14.93 5.47
CA GLY A 76 -16.95 -14.11 5.69
C GLY A 76 -16.88 -12.90 4.75
N CYS A 77 -17.32 -13.05 3.49
CA CYS A 77 -17.43 -11.90 2.57
C CYS A 77 -18.44 -10.87 3.08
N ARG A 78 -19.57 -11.31 3.68
CA ARG A 78 -20.54 -10.41 4.30
C ARG A 78 -19.92 -9.54 5.39
N VAL A 79 -19.08 -10.09 6.25
CA VAL A 79 -18.32 -9.34 7.28
C VAL A 79 -17.45 -8.25 6.64
N ILE A 80 -16.78 -8.55 5.51
CA ILE A 80 -15.99 -7.54 4.79
C ILE A 80 -16.90 -6.44 4.23
N LEU A 81 -18.05 -6.80 3.66
CA LEU A 81 -19.04 -5.82 3.16
C LEU A 81 -19.49 -4.87 4.28
N ASP A 82 -19.86 -5.42 5.45
CA ASP A 82 -20.30 -4.64 6.61
C ASP A 82 -19.20 -3.68 7.11
N ALA A 83 -17.94 -4.13 7.12
CA ALA A 83 -16.78 -3.29 7.44
C ALA A 83 -16.65 -2.10 6.46
N TYR A 84 -16.76 -2.35 5.15
CA TYR A 84 -16.69 -1.29 4.14
C TYR A 84 -17.88 -0.33 4.21
N GLU A 85 -19.10 -0.83 4.42
CA GLU A 85 -20.30 0.02 4.61
C GLU A 85 -20.11 0.92 5.84
N ARG A 86 -19.59 0.38 6.93
CA ARG A 86 -19.30 1.16 8.14
C ARG A 86 -18.24 2.24 7.87
N ALA A 87 -17.13 1.90 7.20
CA ALA A 87 -16.09 2.86 6.88
C ALA A 87 -16.61 4.00 5.97
N LEU A 88 -17.45 3.66 4.97
CA LEU A 88 -18.08 4.64 4.10
C LEU A 88 -19.06 5.55 4.84
N ALA A 89 -19.81 5.02 5.80
CA ALA A 89 -20.75 5.80 6.61
C ALA A 89 -20.03 6.76 7.57
N GLU A 90 -18.93 6.31 8.17
CA GLU A 90 -18.12 7.13 9.10
C GLU A 90 -17.13 8.07 8.37
N GLY A 91 -16.88 7.84 7.07
CA GLY A 91 -15.88 8.59 6.30
C GLY A 91 -14.45 8.37 6.82
N CYS A 92 -14.13 7.19 7.32
CA CYS A 92 -12.85 6.88 7.95
C CYS A 92 -12.07 5.79 7.20
N PRO A 93 -10.74 5.63 7.43
CA PRO A 93 -9.95 4.59 6.80
C PRO A 93 -10.47 3.19 7.09
N VAL A 94 -10.26 2.26 6.13
CA VAL A 94 -10.48 0.84 6.32
C VAL A 94 -9.16 0.06 6.17
N VAL A 95 -8.86 -0.80 7.14
CA VAL A 95 -7.65 -1.64 7.16
C VAL A 95 -8.04 -3.11 7.04
N GLY A 96 -7.59 -3.78 5.98
CA GLY A 96 -7.76 -5.21 5.81
C GLY A 96 -6.53 -5.99 6.26
N LEU A 97 -6.68 -6.91 7.23
CA LEU A 97 -5.63 -7.83 7.68
C LEU A 97 -5.82 -9.17 6.97
N TRP A 98 -5.01 -9.42 5.95
CA TRP A 98 -5.19 -10.54 5.04
C TRP A 98 -4.31 -11.74 5.41
N HIS A 99 -4.96 -12.91 5.48
CA HIS A 99 -4.32 -14.21 5.54
C HIS A 99 -5.31 -15.24 4.99
N SER A 100 -5.32 -15.47 3.67
CA SER A 100 -6.40 -16.21 3.02
C SER A 100 -5.92 -17.04 1.84
N GLY A 101 -6.33 -18.30 1.81
CA GLY A 101 -6.13 -19.20 0.67
C GLY A 101 -7.03 -18.93 -0.55
N GLY A 102 -7.87 -17.89 -0.52
CA GLY A 102 -8.81 -17.55 -1.58
C GLY A 102 -10.26 -17.95 -1.26
N ALA A 103 -11.08 -18.11 -2.29
CA ALA A 103 -12.49 -18.48 -2.12
C ALA A 103 -12.65 -19.91 -1.56
N ARG A 104 -13.68 -20.14 -0.74
CA ARG A 104 -14.05 -21.49 -0.22
C ARG A 104 -14.58 -22.36 -1.35
N LEU A 105 -13.74 -23.24 -1.89
CA LEU A 105 -14.09 -24.09 -3.03
C LEU A 105 -15.32 -24.98 -2.78
N ARG A 106 -15.58 -25.37 -1.51
CA ARG A 106 -16.75 -26.20 -1.15
C ARG A 106 -18.08 -25.47 -1.32
N GLU A 107 -18.11 -24.15 -1.28
CA GLU A 107 -19.28 -23.31 -1.49
C GLU A 107 -19.52 -23.04 -3.00
N GLY A 108 -18.60 -23.47 -3.87
CA GLY A 108 -18.73 -23.37 -5.32
C GLY A 108 -18.91 -21.92 -5.80
N VAL A 109 -19.87 -21.70 -6.70
CA VAL A 109 -20.13 -20.39 -7.31
C VAL A 109 -20.62 -19.34 -6.31
N VAL A 110 -21.20 -19.77 -5.18
CA VAL A 110 -21.71 -18.86 -4.14
C VAL A 110 -20.55 -18.06 -3.53
N SER A 111 -19.45 -18.72 -3.16
CA SER A 111 -18.29 -18.03 -2.65
C SER A 111 -17.62 -17.12 -3.69
N LEU A 112 -17.62 -17.51 -4.96
CA LEU A 112 -17.10 -16.66 -6.04
C LEU A 112 -17.95 -15.41 -6.24
N HIS A 113 -19.27 -15.54 -6.17
CA HIS A 113 -20.19 -14.40 -6.22
C HIS A 113 -19.92 -13.44 -5.06
N ALA A 114 -19.84 -13.94 -3.83
CA ALA A 114 -19.58 -13.15 -2.65
C ALA A 114 -18.22 -12.42 -2.70
N VAL A 115 -17.16 -13.07 -3.20
CA VAL A 115 -15.87 -12.40 -3.46
C VAL A 115 -16.01 -11.29 -4.50
N GLY A 116 -16.85 -11.48 -5.53
CA GLY A 116 -17.19 -10.43 -6.50
C GLY A 116 -17.85 -9.20 -5.84
N GLU A 117 -18.76 -9.42 -4.88
CA GLU A 117 -19.40 -8.33 -4.11
C GLU A 117 -18.34 -7.55 -3.27
N VAL A 118 -17.36 -8.26 -2.67
CA VAL A 118 -16.24 -7.62 -1.97
C VAL A 118 -15.46 -6.70 -2.93
N PHE A 119 -15.12 -7.16 -4.14
CA PHE A 119 -14.45 -6.28 -5.11
C PHE A 119 -15.31 -5.08 -5.53
N ALA A 120 -16.61 -5.26 -5.65
CA ALA A 120 -17.53 -4.17 -5.99
C ALA A 120 -17.56 -3.10 -4.89
N ILE A 121 -17.64 -3.49 -3.61
CA ILE A 121 -17.65 -2.52 -2.52
C ILE A 121 -16.29 -1.82 -2.36
N MET A 122 -15.18 -2.54 -2.50
CA MET A 122 -13.83 -1.96 -2.49
C MET A 122 -13.69 -0.90 -3.59
N THR A 123 -14.20 -1.17 -4.79
CA THR A 123 -14.22 -0.22 -5.90
C THR A 123 -15.12 0.98 -5.60
N ARG A 124 -16.29 0.77 -4.97
CA ARG A 124 -17.19 1.85 -4.54
C ARG A 124 -16.56 2.75 -3.48
N ALA A 125 -15.70 2.19 -2.61
CA ALA A 125 -14.96 2.91 -1.56
C ALA A 125 -13.72 3.65 -2.10
N SER A 126 -13.20 3.25 -3.26
CA SER A 126 -12.00 3.85 -3.88
C SER A 126 -12.15 5.36 -4.05
N GLY A 127 -11.18 6.12 -3.54
CA GLY A 127 -11.15 7.57 -3.55
C GLY A 127 -12.13 8.25 -2.59
N LYS A 128 -12.91 7.50 -1.79
CA LYS A 128 -13.84 8.04 -0.79
C LYS A 128 -13.31 7.88 0.62
N VAL A 129 -12.75 6.73 0.93
CA VAL A 129 -12.07 6.43 2.19
C VAL A 129 -10.74 5.74 1.91
N PRO A 130 -9.68 6.02 2.68
CA PRO A 130 -8.40 5.34 2.53
C PRO A 130 -8.53 3.84 2.78
N GLN A 131 -7.97 3.03 1.88
CA GLN A 131 -7.98 1.58 1.94
C GLN A 131 -6.55 1.06 2.10
N ILE A 132 -6.26 0.40 3.22
CA ILE A 132 -4.94 -0.12 3.56
C ILE A 132 -5.03 -1.63 3.71
N SER A 133 -4.18 -2.36 3.02
CA SER A 133 -4.07 -3.82 3.16
C SER A 133 -2.77 -4.21 3.84
N VAL A 134 -2.87 -5.07 4.86
CA VAL A 134 -1.74 -5.69 5.54
C VAL A 134 -1.79 -7.19 5.27
N VAL A 135 -0.83 -7.70 4.54
CA VAL A 135 -0.76 -9.12 4.17
C VAL A 135 0.13 -9.84 5.19
N LEU A 136 -0.49 -10.57 6.10
CA LEU A 136 0.17 -11.23 7.24
C LEU A 136 0.47 -12.72 7.02
N GLY A 137 0.03 -13.27 5.91
CA GLY A 137 0.24 -14.65 5.49
C GLY A 137 -0.04 -14.80 3.99
N PRO A 138 -0.31 -15.98 3.47
CA PRO A 138 -0.74 -16.14 2.08
C PRO A 138 -1.99 -15.33 1.76
N ALA A 139 -2.00 -14.67 0.62
CA ALA A 139 -3.16 -14.06 -0.03
C ALA A 139 -3.19 -14.58 -1.46
N ALA A 140 -4.02 -15.61 -1.70
CA ALA A 140 -4.03 -16.38 -2.93
C ALA A 140 -5.36 -16.27 -3.69
N GLY A 141 -5.34 -16.41 -5.01
CA GLY A 141 -6.52 -16.35 -5.85
C GLY A 141 -7.30 -15.05 -5.70
N GLY A 142 -8.59 -15.12 -5.36
CA GLY A 142 -9.42 -13.94 -5.09
C GLY A 142 -8.86 -13.04 -3.99
N ALA A 143 -8.26 -13.62 -2.95
CA ALA A 143 -7.63 -12.87 -1.86
C ALA A 143 -6.38 -12.10 -2.28
N ALA A 144 -5.77 -12.40 -3.41
CA ALA A 144 -4.65 -11.63 -3.96
C ALA A 144 -5.11 -10.31 -4.58
N TYR A 145 -6.28 -10.29 -5.19
CA TYR A 145 -6.84 -9.09 -5.80
C TYR A 145 -7.37 -8.09 -4.78
N GLY A 146 -7.87 -8.56 -3.61
CA GLY A 146 -8.29 -7.67 -2.53
C GLY A 146 -7.23 -6.63 -2.20
N PRO A 147 -6.03 -7.02 -1.72
CA PRO A 147 -4.94 -6.08 -1.48
C PRO A 147 -4.59 -5.19 -2.68
N ALA A 148 -4.56 -5.76 -3.89
CA ALA A 148 -4.20 -5.02 -5.10
C ALA A 148 -5.21 -3.91 -5.47
N LEU A 149 -6.46 -4.00 -5.01
CA LEU A 149 -7.50 -2.99 -5.20
C LEU A 149 -7.40 -1.83 -4.19
N THR A 150 -6.66 -1.99 -3.09
CA THR A 150 -6.52 -0.94 -2.07
C THR A 150 -5.48 0.12 -2.44
N ASP A 151 -5.46 1.23 -1.73
CA ASP A 151 -4.54 2.34 -2.00
C ASP A 151 -3.11 1.97 -1.64
N VAL A 152 -2.90 1.32 -0.49
CA VAL A 152 -1.58 0.91 0.00
C VAL A 152 -1.59 -0.55 0.46
N VAL A 153 -0.55 -1.29 0.06
CA VAL A 153 -0.31 -2.67 0.45
C VAL A 153 0.96 -2.77 1.27
N ILE A 154 0.84 -3.28 2.48
CA ILE A 154 1.94 -3.63 3.39
C ILE A 154 2.11 -5.14 3.37
N LEU A 155 3.32 -5.63 3.13
CA LEU A 155 3.65 -7.04 3.19
C LEU A 155 4.43 -7.33 4.47
N GLY A 156 3.84 -8.11 5.38
CA GLY A 156 4.53 -8.62 6.55
C GLY A 156 5.53 -9.74 6.22
N PRO A 157 6.33 -10.21 7.18
CA PRO A 157 7.40 -11.19 6.95
C PRO A 157 6.89 -12.53 6.39
N GLU A 158 5.70 -12.96 6.81
CA GLU A 158 5.03 -14.17 6.30
C GLU A 158 4.07 -13.90 5.14
N GLY A 159 3.93 -12.62 4.73
CA GLY A 159 3.04 -12.21 3.64
C GLY A 159 3.48 -12.77 2.29
N ARG A 160 2.53 -13.32 1.53
CA ARG A 160 2.74 -13.82 0.17
C ARG A 160 1.52 -13.50 -0.67
N VAL A 161 1.73 -12.95 -1.85
CA VAL A 161 0.63 -12.60 -2.77
C VAL A 161 0.85 -13.32 -4.10
N PHE A 162 -0.11 -14.12 -4.54
CA PHE A 162 -0.07 -14.75 -5.86
C PHE A 162 -1.47 -15.16 -6.35
N VAL A 163 -1.69 -15.07 -7.63
CA VAL A 163 -2.97 -15.49 -8.24
C VAL A 163 -3.13 -17.01 -8.15
N THR A 164 -2.06 -17.73 -8.47
CA THR A 164 -1.99 -19.19 -8.38
C THR A 164 -0.77 -19.61 -7.58
N GLY A 165 -0.96 -20.57 -6.67
CA GLY A 165 0.14 -21.05 -5.82
C GLY A 165 1.22 -21.84 -6.57
N PRO A 166 2.37 -22.11 -5.92
CA PRO A 166 3.52 -22.80 -6.52
C PRO A 166 3.19 -24.15 -7.16
N ASP A 167 2.30 -24.93 -6.54
CA ASP A 167 1.93 -26.25 -7.06
C ASP A 167 1.18 -26.17 -8.40
N VAL A 168 0.32 -25.15 -8.56
CA VAL A 168 -0.38 -24.89 -9.83
C VAL A 168 0.61 -24.41 -10.89
N VAL A 169 1.52 -23.49 -10.53
CA VAL A 169 2.60 -23.05 -11.44
C VAL A 169 3.39 -24.25 -11.93
N ARG A 170 3.87 -25.09 -11.02
CA ARG A 170 4.64 -26.31 -11.37
C ARG A 170 3.86 -27.24 -12.28
N SER A 171 2.57 -27.49 -11.97
CA SER A 171 1.76 -28.42 -12.75
C SER A 171 1.43 -27.94 -14.15
N VAL A 172 1.31 -26.63 -14.36
CA VAL A 172 0.89 -26.05 -15.64
C VAL A 172 2.08 -25.63 -16.51
N THR A 173 3.11 -25.02 -15.91
CA THR A 173 4.25 -24.47 -16.66
C THR A 173 5.53 -25.31 -16.55
N GLY A 174 5.59 -26.22 -15.57
CA GLY A 174 6.79 -26.98 -15.25
C GLY A 174 7.84 -26.20 -14.46
N GLU A 175 7.57 -24.93 -14.11
CA GLU A 175 8.49 -24.09 -13.33
C GLU A 175 8.49 -24.52 -11.87
N ASP A 176 9.68 -24.73 -11.30
CA ASP A 176 9.86 -25.01 -9.88
C ASP A 176 10.16 -23.72 -9.10
N VAL A 177 9.19 -23.25 -8.32
CA VAL A 177 9.25 -22.02 -7.55
C VAL A 177 8.59 -22.22 -6.20
N ASP A 178 9.21 -21.71 -5.14
CA ASP A 178 8.60 -21.66 -3.81
C ASP A 178 7.70 -20.42 -3.63
N ALA A 179 6.89 -20.40 -2.57
CA ALA A 179 5.96 -19.31 -2.30
C ALA A 179 6.64 -17.96 -2.05
N LEU A 180 7.87 -17.97 -1.48
CA LEU A 180 8.63 -16.76 -1.21
C LEU A 180 9.14 -16.11 -2.50
N ARG A 181 9.69 -16.93 -3.40
CA ARG A 181 10.16 -16.47 -4.71
C ARG A 181 9.03 -16.09 -5.65
N LEU A 182 7.86 -16.73 -5.52
CA LEU A 182 6.70 -16.43 -6.35
C LEU A 182 5.98 -15.15 -5.92
N GLY A 183 5.71 -14.99 -4.63
CA GLY A 183 4.81 -13.95 -4.12
C GLY A 183 5.32 -13.18 -2.91
N GLY A 184 6.60 -13.23 -2.61
CA GLY A 184 7.21 -12.55 -1.46
C GLY A 184 7.69 -11.12 -1.73
N PRO A 185 8.54 -10.60 -0.82
CA PRO A 185 9.01 -9.21 -0.88
C PRO A 185 9.83 -8.86 -2.13
N GLU A 186 10.66 -9.80 -2.61
CA GLU A 186 11.51 -9.53 -3.78
C GLU A 186 10.68 -9.35 -5.07
N PRO A 187 9.78 -10.28 -5.47
CA PRO A 187 8.97 -10.08 -6.66
C PRO A 187 8.01 -8.89 -6.54
N HIS A 188 7.36 -8.68 -5.41
CA HIS A 188 6.30 -7.68 -5.30
C HIS A 188 6.77 -6.30 -4.82
N GLY A 189 7.80 -6.25 -4.00
CA GLY A 189 8.38 -4.99 -3.54
C GLY A 189 9.39 -4.38 -4.51
N ARG A 190 9.90 -5.17 -5.52
CA ARG A 190 10.95 -4.68 -6.43
C ARG A 190 10.59 -4.78 -7.91
N ARG A 191 9.77 -5.77 -8.33
CA ARG A 191 9.52 -6.03 -9.76
C ARG A 191 8.10 -5.68 -10.19
N SER A 192 7.08 -6.17 -9.48
CA SER A 192 5.70 -5.95 -9.87
C SER A 192 5.10 -4.64 -9.35
N GLY A 193 5.64 -4.09 -8.23
CA GLY A 193 5.11 -2.89 -7.61
C GLY A 193 3.72 -3.07 -6.97
N VAL A 194 3.28 -4.30 -6.70
CA VAL A 194 2.03 -4.56 -5.95
C VAL A 194 2.16 -4.12 -4.50
N VAL A 195 3.33 -4.33 -3.90
CA VAL A 195 3.60 -4.04 -2.49
C VAL A 195 4.27 -2.68 -2.35
N HIS A 196 3.66 -1.81 -1.56
CA HIS A 196 4.15 -0.45 -1.29
C HIS A 196 5.16 -0.42 -0.16
N VAL A 197 4.91 -1.20 0.91
CA VAL A 197 5.77 -1.27 2.10
C VAL A 197 6.07 -2.74 2.42
N VAL A 198 7.33 -3.07 2.64
CA VAL A 198 7.76 -4.39 3.13
C VAL A 198 8.18 -4.22 4.58
N ALA A 199 7.46 -4.86 5.49
CA ALA A 199 7.78 -4.87 6.92
C ALA A 199 8.63 -6.09 7.27
N GLU A 200 9.70 -5.88 8.04
CA GLU A 200 10.62 -6.96 8.47
C GLU A 200 10.04 -7.80 9.61
N THR A 201 9.14 -7.22 10.39
CA THR A 201 8.47 -7.89 11.51
C THR A 201 6.96 -7.73 11.42
N GLN A 202 6.20 -8.57 12.12
CA GLN A 202 4.75 -8.46 12.18
C GLN A 202 4.32 -7.18 12.90
N ASP A 203 4.98 -6.82 14.00
CA ASP A 203 4.73 -5.57 14.74
C ASP A 203 5.04 -4.34 13.86
N GLY A 204 6.11 -4.41 13.05
CA GLY A 204 6.42 -3.39 12.06
C GLY A 204 5.30 -3.22 11.03
N ALA A 205 4.67 -4.33 10.60
CA ALA A 205 3.54 -4.24 9.67
C ALA A 205 2.32 -3.51 10.28
N TYR A 206 2.03 -3.76 11.56
CA TYR A 206 0.98 -3.00 12.28
C TYR A 206 1.37 -1.54 12.47
N ALA A 207 2.62 -1.26 12.85
CA ALA A 207 3.10 0.11 13.02
C ALA A 207 2.97 0.94 11.73
N GLU A 208 3.33 0.36 10.57
CA GLU A 208 3.19 1.04 9.28
C GLU A 208 1.71 1.20 8.87
N ALA A 209 0.84 0.24 9.20
CA ALA A 209 -0.60 0.37 8.96
C ALA A 209 -1.21 1.49 9.80
N ARG A 210 -0.87 1.59 11.09
CA ARG A 210 -1.28 2.68 11.98
C ARG A 210 -0.80 4.03 11.45
N ARG A 211 0.47 4.12 11.06
CA ARG A 211 1.08 5.33 10.50
C ARG A 211 0.38 5.79 9.23
N LEU A 212 0.07 4.89 8.30
CA LEU A 212 -0.66 5.20 7.08
C LEU A 212 -2.11 5.62 7.35
N ALA A 213 -2.81 4.93 8.26
CA ALA A 213 -4.16 5.30 8.67
C ALA A 213 -4.19 6.72 9.25
N ALA A 214 -3.22 7.06 10.12
CA ALA A 214 -3.09 8.40 10.68
C ALA A 214 -2.74 9.47 9.63
N LEU A 215 -1.83 9.17 8.69
CA LEU A 215 -1.45 10.11 7.63
C LEU A 215 -2.60 10.39 6.65
N LEU A 216 -3.36 9.37 6.27
CA LEU A 216 -4.43 9.51 5.27
C LEU A 216 -5.79 9.88 5.88
N GLY A 217 -6.04 9.48 7.13
CA GLY A 217 -7.32 9.71 7.81
C GLY A 217 -7.42 11.03 8.58
N ASP A 218 -6.29 11.65 8.96
CA ASP A 218 -6.27 12.88 9.77
C ASP A 218 -5.57 14.01 9.02
N GLN A 219 -6.35 14.80 8.30
CA GLN A 219 -5.90 15.99 7.55
C GLN A 219 -5.87 17.22 8.45
N ARG A 220 -4.85 17.31 9.32
CA ARG A 220 -4.66 18.46 10.22
C ARG A 220 -4.45 19.77 9.44
N ALA A 221 -4.72 20.90 10.08
CA ALA A 221 -4.32 22.20 9.56
C ALA A 221 -2.78 22.30 9.56
N ILE A 222 -2.24 23.06 8.59
CA ILE A 222 -0.82 23.35 8.59
C ILE A 222 -0.48 24.32 9.73
N GLY A 223 0.50 23.98 10.55
CA GLY A 223 1.07 24.84 11.58
C GLY A 223 2.32 25.57 11.10
N ASP A 224 3.16 25.98 12.05
CA ASP A 224 4.43 26.60 11.74
C ASP A 224 5.39 25.62 11.07
N VAL A 225 6.02 26.08 10.01
CA VAL A 225 7.03 25.30 9.27
C VAL A 225 8.37 26.01 9.47
N PRO A 226 9.40 25.31 10.01
CA PRO A 226 10.72 25.91 10.15
C PRO A 226 11.33 26.24 8.78
N ASP A 227 12.09 27.33 8.70
CA ASP A 227 12.87 27.66 7.51
C ASP A 227 14.11 26.76 7.47
N VAL A 228 14.24 25.96 6.41
CA VAL A 228 15.33 24.98 6.25
C VAL A 228 16.06 25.27 4.94
N ASP A 229 17.38 25.45 5.02
CA ASP A 229 18.23 25.55 3.83
C ASP A 229 18.49 24.16 3.23
N LEU A 230 17.73 23.80 2.21
CA LEU A 230 17.88 22.55 1.48
C LEU A 230 19.04 22.57 0.47
N SER A 231 19.65 23.70 0.20
CA SER A 231 20.77 23.82 -0.77
C SER A 231 22.00 23.03 -0.33
N ALA A 232 22.19 22.84 0.98
CA ALA A 232 23.28 22.06 1.55
C ALA A 232 23.30 20.57 1.10
N TYR A 233 22.17 20.06 0.64
CA TYR A 233 22.04 18.67 0.15
C TYR A 233 22.28 18.54 -1.36
N LEU A 234 22.49 19.66 -2.05
CA LEU A 234 22.81 19.67 -3.48
C LEU A 234 24.34 19.67 -3.68
N PRO A 235 24.89 18.89 -4.61
CA PRO A 235 26.31 18.92 -4.89
C PRO A 235 26.72 20.20 -5.63
N ASP A 236 27.93 20.71 -5.38
CA ASP A 236 28.50 21.88 -6.05
C ASP A 236 28.58 21.73 -7.57
N SER A 237 28.76 20.51 -8.04
CA SER A 237 28.83 20.22 -9.48
C SER A 237 27.49 19.76 -10.05
N ALA A 238 26.99 20.45 -11.05
CA ALA A 238 25.78 20.07 -11.79
C ALA A 238 25.85 18.69 -12.47
N LYS A 239 27.06 18.14 -12.64
CA LYS A 239 27.31 16.82 -13.25
C LYS A 239 27.28 15.68 -12.24
N ARG A 240 27.44 15.97 -10.94
CA ARG A 240 27.48 14.96 -9.90
C ARG A 240 26.07 14.50 -9.55
N ALA A 241 25.82 13.19 -9.57
CA ALA A 241 24.59 12.60 -9.04
C ALA A 241 24.55 12.73 -7.52
N TYR A 242 23.35 12.83 -6.96
CA TYR A 242 23.11 12.87 -5.51
C TYR A 242 21.84 12.08 -5.18
N ASP A 243 21.73 11.68 -3.93
CA ASP A 243 20.54 11.07 -3.39
C ASP A 243 19.53 12.16 -2.99
N VAL A 244 18.29 12.04 -3.42
CA VAL A 244 17.24 13.02 -3.12
C VAL A 244 16.60 12.80 -1.75
N HIS A 245 16.78 11.63 -1.12
CA HIS A 245 16.15 11.31 0.16
C HIS A 245 16.43 12.35 1.26
N PRO A 246 17.67 12.84 1.47
CA PRO A 246 17.92 13.88 2.48
C PRO A 246 17.10 15.15 2.25
N ILE A 247 16.87 15.55 0.99
CA ILE A 247 16.03 16.71 0.67
C ILE A 247 14.57 16.44 1.07
N VAL A 248 14.05 15.24 0.74
CA VAL A 248 12.69 14.86 1.08
C VAL A 248 12.48 14.77 2.60
N GLU A 249 13.45 14.17 3.30
CA GLU A 249 13.40 14.02 4.77
C GLU A 249 13.42 15.35 5.51
N HIS A 250 14.27 16.30 5.07
CA HIS A 250 14.38 17.62 5.71
C HIS A 250 13.29 18.61 5.26
N LEU A 251 12.58 18.30 4.18
CA LEU A 251 11.38 19.03 3.78
C LEU A 251 10.19 18.71 4.70
N LEU A 252 10.18 17.52 5.29
CA LEU A 252 9.08 17.01 6.11
C LEU A 252 9.42 17.14 7.61
N ASP A 253 8.40 17.14 8.44
CA ASP A 253 8.56 17.09 9.90
C ASP A 253 9.37 15.86 10.29
N GLU A 254 10.29 16.01 11.24
CA GLU A 254 11.22 14.97 11.66
C GLU A 254 10.50 13.63 11.96
N GLY A 255 11.01 12.53 11.40
CA GLY A 255 10.49 11.19 11.58
C GLY A 255 9.13 10.92 10.92
N SER A 256 8.53 11.91 10.23
CA SER A 256 7.22 11.74 9.60
C SER A 256 7.28 11.10 8.20
N ALA A 257 8.42 11.14 7.52
CA ALA A 257 8.56 10.64 6.15
C ALA A 257 8.32 9.12 6.06
N LEU A 258 7.42 8.70 5.18
CA LEU A 258 7.11 7.32 4.86
C LEU A 258 7.16 7.13 3.34
N GLU A 259 8.23 6.52 2.85
CA GLU A 259 8.38 6.25 1.43
C GLU A 259 7.58 5.01 1.00
N LEU A 260 6.81 5.14 -0.06
CA LEU A 260 6.11 4.06 -0.73
C LEU A 260 6.91 3.55 -1.92
N HIS A 261 7.01 2.23 -2.08
CA HIS A 261 7.79 1.58 -3.15
C HIS A 261 9.29 1.95 -3.18
N PRO A 262 10.03 1.90 -2.06
CA PRO A 262 11.42 2.34 -2.04
C PRO A 262 12.35 1.54 -2.96
N LYS A 263 11.98 0.29 -3.29
CA LYS A 263 12.77 -0.61 -4.14
C LYS A 263 12.22 -0.80 -5.55
N TRP A 264 10.97 -0.36 -5.81
CA TRP A 264 10.36 -0.41 -7.14
C TRP A 264 10.41 0.98 -7.78
N ALA A 265 10.95 1.06 -9.01
CA ALA A 265 11.16 2.32 -9.72
C ALA A 265 11.84 3.41 -8.85
N PRO A 266 13.06 3.14 -8.30
CA PRO A 266 13.71 4.01 -7.32
C PRO A 266 14.30 5.30 -7.91
N ASN A 267 14.17 5.50 -9.22
CA ASN A 267 14.48 6.74 -9.94
C ASN A 267 13.47 7.86 -9.68
N VAL A 268 12.30 7.53 -9.11
CA VAL A 268 11.34 8.48 -8.57
C VAL A 268 10.93 8.00 -7.17
N THR A 269 11.04 8.87 -6.17
CA THR A 269 10.54 8.62 -4.82
C THR A 269 9.10 9.10 -4.68
N THR A 270 8.30 8.41 -3.88
CA THR A 270 6.94 8.79 -3.52
C THR A 270 6.79 8.64 -2.02
N THR A 271 6.64 9.76 -1.31
CA THR A 271 6.71 9.80 0.15
C THR A 271 5.50 10.53 0.71
N LEU A 272 4.84 9.94 1.69
CA LEU A 272 3.89 10.63 2.56
C LEU A 272 4.63 11.11 3.80
N GLY A 273 4.22 12.26 4.35
CA GLY A 273 4.76 12.76 5.59
C GLY A 273 3.96 13.95 6.11
N ARG A 274 4.45 14.58 7.18
CA ARG A 274 3.87 15.80 7.72
C ARG A 274 4.72 16.99 7.33
N LEU A 275 4.09 18.14 7.13
CA LEU A 275 4.73 19.44 6.98
C LEU A 275 3.95 20.43 7.83
N GLY A 276 4.55 20.90 8.93
CA GLY A 276 3.86 21.68 9.94
C GLY A 276 2.63 20.93 10.50
N GLY A 277 2.72 19.62 10.70
CA GLY A 277 1.65 18.75 11.19
C GLY A 277 0.64 18.30 10.13
N ARG A 278 0.53 18.96 8.96
CA ARG A 278 -0.39 18.58 7.89
C ARG A 278 0.22 17.48 7.01
N THR A 279 -0.58 16.49 6.62
CA THR A 279 -0.12 15.48 5.66
C THR A 279 0.12 16.10 4.29
N VAL A 280 1.28 15.80 3.71
CA VAL A 280 1.66 16.15 2.34
C VAL A 280 2.26 14.94 1.63
N GLY A 281 2.10 14.87 0.31
CA GLY A 281 2.78 13.93 -0.55
C GLY A 281 4.00 14.58 -1.18
N VAL A 282 5.14 13.89 -1.22
CA VAL A 282 6.34 14.35 -1.91
C VAL A 282 6.69 13.39 -3.03
N ILE A 283 6.87 13.91 -4.23
CA ILE A 283 7.35 13.17 -5.41
C ILE A 283 8.68 13.79 -5.81
N ALA A 284 9.74 13.01 -5.93
CA ALA A 284 11.04 13.55 -6.30
C ALA A 284 11.77 12.66 -7.31
N ASN A 285 12.44 13.27 -8.30
CA ASN A 285 13.40 12.55 -9.12
C ASN A 285 14.63 12.23 -8.27
N ASN A 286 15.13 10.98 -8.35
CA ASN A 286 16.38 10.59 -7.70
C ASN A 286 17.52 10.48 -8.71
N PRO A 287 18.39 11.50 -8.84
CA PRO A 287 19.51 11.47 -9.79
C PRO A 287 20.51 10.35 -9.59
N LEU A 288 20.57 9.77 -8.39
CA LEU A 288 21.42 8.61 -8.09
C LEU A 288 20.93 7.34 -8.82
N ARG A 289 19.68 7.32 -9.28
CA ARG A 289 19.07 6.21 -10.01
C ARG A 289 18.66 6.66 -11.41
N LEU A 290 19.18 6.00 -12.44
CA LEU A 290 18.95 6.34 -13.86
C LEU A 290 19.11 7.84 -14.18
N GLY A 291 19.96 8.56 -13.42
CA GLY A 291 20.14 10.00 -13.58
C GLY A 291 18.91 10.85 -13.27
N GLY A 292 17.88 10.29 -12.63
CA GLY A 292 16.59 10.96 -12.41
C GLY A 292 15.64 10.91 -13.61
N CYS A 293 15.96 10.14 -14.66
CA CYS A 293 15.05 9.94 -15.81
C CYS A 293 13.72 9.33 -15.37
N LEU A 294 12.64 9.71 -16.06
CA LEU A 294 11.38 8.96 -16.01
C LEU A 294 11.48 7.73 -16.90
N ASP A 295 10.90 6.63 -16.47
CA ASP A 295 10.70 5.41 -17.24
C ASP A 295 9.24 4.91 -17.09
N SER A 296 8.91 3.81 -17.74
CA SER A 296 7.58 3.23 -17.70
C SER A 296 7.09 2.98 -16.26
N ALA A 297 7.93 2.41 -15.42
CA ALA A 297 7.56 2.02 -14.06
C ALA A 297 7.42 3.24 -13.14
N SER A 298 8.36 4.18 -13.19
CA SER A 298 8.30 5.40 -12.36
C SER A 298 7.14 6.33 -12.74
N ALA A 299 6.80 6.39 -14.02
CA ALA A 299 5.62 7.14 -14.46
C ALA A 299 4.32 6.53 -13.89
N GLU A 300 4.21 5.20 -13.87
CA GLU A 300 3.05 4.51 -13.29
C GLU A 300 2.99 4.64 -11.76
N LYS A 301 4.14 4.50 -11.08
CA LYS A 301 4.29 4.75 -9.63
C LYS A 301 3.82 6.15 -9.24
N ALA A 302 4.37 7.16 -9.91
CA ALA A 302 4.03 8.55 -9.64
C ALA A 302 2.56 8.85 -9.96
N ALA A 303 2.02 8.37 -11.07
CA ALA A 303 0.62 8.58 -11.44
C ALA A 303 -0.36 8.02 -10.39
N ARG A 304 -0.10 6.81 -9.88
CA ARG A 304 -0.91 6.21 -8.81
C ARG A 304 -0.85 7.03 -7.52
N PHE A 305 0.35 7.48 -7.15
CA PHE A 305 0.56 8.30 -5.95
C PHE A 305 -0.15 9.66 -6.05
N VAL A 306 -0.05 10.36 -7.20
CA VAL A 306 -0.77 11.62 -7.45
C VAL A 306 -2.27 11.44 -7.27
N ARG A 307 -2.84 10.40 -7.87
CA ARG A 307 -4.29 10.14 -7.77
C ARG A 307 -4.74 9.81 -6.35
N MET A 308 -3.93 9.06 -5.59
CA MET A 308 -4.19 8.78 -4.18
C MET A 308 -4.15 10.08 -3.36
N CYS A 309 -3.13 10.91 -3.52
CA CYS A 309 -3.03 12.19 -2.82
C CYS A 309 -4.22 13.10 -3.16
N ASP A 310 -4.60 13.21 -4.44
CA ASP A 310 -5.73 14.03 -4.87
C ASP A 310 -7.07 13.53 -4.28
N ALA A 311 -7.30 12.21 -4.32
CA ALA A 311 -8.52 11.59 -3.80
C ALA A 311 -8.74 11.86 -2.31
N PHE A 312 -7.66 11.93 -1.53
CA PHE A 312 -7.73 12.15 -0.07
C PHE A 312 -7.38 13.59 0.35
N GLY A 313 -7.36 14.55 -0.57
CA GLY A 313 -7.13 15.96 -0.25
C GLY A 313 -5.71 16.25 0.28
N VAL A 314 -4.72 15.41 -0.06
CA VAL A 314 -3.32 15.55 0.36
C VAL A 314 -2.58 16.48 -0.62
N PRO A 315 -2.14 17.69 -0.20
CA PRO A 315 -1.33 18.56 -1.04
C PRO A 315 0.01 17.92 -1.40
N MET A 316 0.60 18.32 -2.52
CA MET A 316 1.84 17.70 -3.00
C MET A 316 2.97 18.71 -3.20
N VAL A 317 4.21 18.25 -2.91
CA VAL A 317 5.46 18.89 -3.30
C VAL A 317 6.15 17.99 -4.32
N VAL A 318 6.56 18.57 -5.45
CA VAL A 318 7.24 17.86 -6.52
C VAL A 318 8.65 18.43 -6.70
N VAL A 319 9.67 17.63 -6.37
CA VAL A 319 11.08 18.01 -6.48
C VAL A 319 11.63 17.49 -7.79
N VAL A 320 12.04 18.40 -8.67
CA VAL A 320 12.39 18.10 -10.05
C VAL A 320 13.89 18.23 -10.31
N ASP A 321 14.50 17.13 -10.73
CA ASP A 321 15.82 17.06 -11.37
C ASP A 321 15.76 15.98 -12.44
N VAL A 322 15.12 16.29 -13.57
CA VAL A 322 14.78 15.32 -14.62
C VAL A 322 15.44 15.66 -15.95
N PRO A 323 16.34 14.80 -16.47
CA PRO A 323 16.96 15.03 -17.79
C PRO A 323 16.07 14.61 -18.96
N GLY A 324 15.01 13.85 -18.74
CA GLY A 324 14.11 13.36 -19.79
C GLY A 324 13.47 12.03 -19.43
N TYR A 325 12.73 11.46 -20.35
CA TYR A 325 12.35 10.04 -20.31
C TYR A 325 13.56 9.18 -20.70
N LEU A 326 13.69 8.00 -20.08
CA LEU A 326 14.76 7.05 -20.38
C LEU A 326 14.59 6.52 -21.81
N PRO A 327 15.55 6.75 -22.73
CA PRO A 327 15.45 6.24 -24.08
C PRO A 327 15.74 4.74 -24.16
N GLY A 328 15.21 4.09 -25.16
CA GLY A 328 15.54 2.70 -25.47
C GLY A 328 14.35 1.91 -26.01
N VAL A 329 14.65 0.93 -26.88
CA VAL A 329 13.64 0.05 -27.48
C VAL A 329 12.82 -0.67 -26.41
N GLY A 330 13.48 -1.15 -25.33
CA GLY A 330 12.80 -1.80 -24.21
C GLY A 330 11.78 -0.88 -23.51
N GLN A 331 12.08 0.41 -23.38
CA GLN A 331 11.15 1.38 -22.79
C GLN A 331 9.94 1.62 -23.69
N GLU A 332 10.15 1.76 -24.99
CA GLU A 332 9.05 1.92 -25.95
C GLU A 332 8.12 0.69 -25.94
N TRP A 333 8.69 -0.50 -25.97
CA TRP A 333 7.92 -1.75 -25.96
C TRP A 333 7.25 -2.03 -24.60
N ASP A 334 7.85 -1.60 -23.51
CA ASP A 334 7.24 -1.65 -22.16
C ASP A 334 6.13 -0.58 -21.98
N GLY A 335 5.90 0.23 -23.00
CA GLY A 335 4.79 1.17 -23.07
C GLY A 335 5.03 2.48 -22.31
N VAL A 336 6.24 3.04 -22.41
CA VAL A 336 6.59 4.32 -21.77
C VAL A 336 5.64 5.45 -22.16
N VAL A 337 5.18 5.49 -23.43
CA VAL A 337 4.19 6.48 -23.88
C VAL A 337 2.86 6.31 -23.16
N ARG A 338 2.33 5.10 -23.11
CA ARG A 338 1.05 4.79 -22.45
C ARG A 338 1.11 5.02 -20.93
N ARG A 339 2.18 4.62 -20.28
CA ARG A 339 2.37 4.80 -18.85
C ARG A 339 2.72 6.24 -18.49
N GLY A 340 3.52 6.91 -19.32
CA GLY A 340 3.81 8.34 -19.19
C GLY A 340 2.56 9.20 -19.33
N ALA A 341 1.65 8.84 -20.25
CA ALA A 341 0.37 9.52 -20.40
C ALA A 341 -0.51 9.44 -19.13
N LYS A 342 -0.41 8.35 -18.33
CA LYS A 342 -1.11 8.27 -17.04
C LYS A 342 -0.61 9.33 -16.05
N LEU A 343 0.69 9.62 -16.03
CA LEU A 343 1.26 10.65 -15.15
C LEU A 343 0.80 12.05 -15.57
N LEU A 344 0.83 12.34 -16.88
CA LEU A 344 0.30 13.59 -17.42
C LEU A 344 -1.18 13.77 -17.04
N HIS A 345 -1.99 12.73 -17.23
CA HIS A 345 -3.40 12.74 -16.88
C HIS A 345 -3.61 12.98 -15.38
N ALA A 346 -2.87 12.25 -14.52
CA ALA A 346 -3.01 12.37 -13.07
C ALA A 346 -2.73 13.79 -12.58
N PHE A 347 -1.66 14.43 -13.05
CA PHE A 347 -1.38 15.81 -12.68
C PHE A 347 -2.36 16.81 -13.27
N ALA A 348 -2.82 16.63 -14.52
CA ALA A 348 -3.77 17.53 -15.14
C ALA A 348 -5.17 17.46 -14.48
N GLU A 349 -5.58 16.28 -14.00
CA GLU A 349 -6.85 16.04 -13.30
C GLU A 349 -6.82 16.52 -11.85
N ALA A 350 -5.67 16.42 -11.17
CA ALA A 350 -5.55 16.67 -9.74
C ALA A 350 -5.95 18.11 -9.34
N THR A 351 -6.73 18.20 -8.27
CA THR A 351 -7.34 19.45 -7.76
C THR A 351 -6.66 20.00 -6.51
N VAL A 352 -5.91 19.16 -5.78
CA VAL A 352 -5.19 19.58 -4.57
C VAL A 352 -4.06 20.58 -4.89
N PRO A 353 -3.67 21.44 -3.95
CA PRO A 353 -2.51 22.32 -4.11
C PRO A 353 -1.23 21.52 -4.41
N ARG A 354 -0.47 21.97 -5.41
CA ARG A 354 0.77 21.31 -5.85
C ARG A 354 1.85 22.33 -6.10
N VAL A 355 2.95 22.19 -5.38
CA VAL A 355 4.13 23.05 -5.51
C VAL A 355 5.25 22.27 -6.18
N THR A 356 5.88 22.87 -7.19
CA THR A 356 7.03 22.28 -7.87
C THR A 356 8.29 23.08 -7.52
N LEU A 357 9.33 22.35 -7.11
CA LEU A 357 10.67 22.87 -6.85
C LEU A 357 11.63 22.26 -7.88
N VAL A 358 12.16 23.08 -8.80
CA VAL A 358 13.18 22.67 -9.75
C VAL A 358 14.54 22.86 -9.11
N THR A 359 15.23 21.77 -8.80
CA THR A 359 16.55 21.83 -8.16
C THR A 359 17.68 22.01 -9.18
N ARG A 360 17.62 21.33 -10.32
CA ARG A 360 18.66 21.43 -11.37
C ARG A 360 18.11 21.25 -12.78
N LYS A 361 17.87 19.99 -13.23
CA LYS A 361 17.47 19.69 -14.62
C LYS A 361 15.95 19.66 -14.74
N ALA A 362 15.45 20.23 -15.82
CA ALA A 362 14.03 20.24 -16.15
C ALA A 362 13.88 20.22 -17.67
N TYR A 363 14.11 19.05 -18.31
CA TYR A 363 14.20 18.95 -19.75
C TYR A 363 13.07 18.16 -20.39
N GLY A 364 12.64 18.66 -21.57
CA GLY A 364 11.74 17.98 -22.48
C GLY A 364 10.37 17.66 -21.90
N GLY A 365 9.73 16.64 -22.47
CA GLY A 365 8.40 16.18 -22.02
C GLY A 365 8.35 15.67 -20.58
N ALA A 366 9.49 15.20 -20.05
CA ALA A 366 9.55 14.73 -18.67
C ALA A 366 9.38 15.88 -17.66
N TYR A 367 9.92 17.08 -17.93
CA TYR A 367 9.62 18.25 -17.11
C TYR A 367 8.12 18.58 -17.11
N ILE A 368 7.48 18.51 -18.28
CA ILE A 368 6.02 18.73 -18.36
C ILE A 368 5.30 17.73 -17.45
N ALA A 369 5.67 16.44 -17.54
CA ALA A 369 5.05 15.36 -16.77
C ALA A 369 5.31 15.45 -15.25
N MET A 370 6.35 16.15 -14.80
CA MET A 370 6.67 16.37 -13.38
C MET A 370 6.00 17.64 -12.83
N ASN A 371 4.67 17.74 -13.00
CA ASN A 371 3.85 18.83 -12.46
C ASN A 371 4.30 20.23 -12.93
N SER A 372 4.45 20.42 -14.24
CA SER A 372 4.72 21.75 -14.78
C SER A 372 3.55 22.72 -14.52
N ARG A 373 3.83 24.02 -14.63
CA ARG A 373 2.79 25.04 -14.49
C ARG A 373 1.64 24.84 -15.48
N ALA A 374 1.94 24.36 -16.68
CA ALA A 374 0.94 24.07 -17.72
C ALA A 374 -0.02 22.94 -17.34
N LEU A 375 0.38 22.01 -16.44
CA LEU A 375 -0.49 20.97 -15.89
C LEU A 375 -1.21 21.39 -14.60
N GLY A 376 -1.16 22.68 -14.22
CA GLY A 376 -1.90 23.20 -13.08
C GLY A 376 -1.12 23.24 -11.77
N ALA A 377 0.21 23.21 -11.78
CA ALA A 377 0.99 23.46 -10.58
C ALA A 377 0.61 24.82 -9.96
N THR A 378 0.33 24.84 -8.66
CA THR A 378 -0.04 26.05 -7.92
C THR A 378 1.08 27.07 -7.92
N ARG A 379 2.32 26.59 -7.73
CA ARG A 379 3.56 27.37 -7.81
C ARG A 379 4.68 26.51 -8.40
N VAL A 380 5.64 27.16 -9.05
CA VAL A 380 6.87 26.56 -9.54
C VAL A 380 8.02 27.49 -9.19
N PHE A 381 9.04 26.97 -8.51
CA PHE A 381 10.24 27.65 -8.06
C PHE A 381 11.48 27.05 -8.70
#